data_fe6b6c56baec4e8cb6d8a7f75e579c58
#
_entry.id   fe6b6c56baec4e8cb6d8a7f75e579c58
#
_cell.length_a   1.000
_cell.length_b   1.000
_cell.length_c   1.000
_cell.angle_alpha   90.00
_cell.angle_beta   90.00
_cell.angle_gamma   90.00
#
_symmetry.space_group_name_H-M   'P 1'
#
loop_
_entity.id
_entity.type
_entity.pdbx_description
1 polymer ?
#
loop_
_entity_poly.entity_id
_entity_poly.type
_entity_poly.pdbx_seq_one_letter_code
_entity_poly.pdbx_strand_id
1 'polypeptide(L)'
;MAANYWDSTQAKYWTFTKADLTTLRAHLASTHQQLSTKYPIPERRLVAIYIQQNLIKLARRMNLRQQALATAQVYIKRFYLRVEIRKTNPYLIMATAVYLACKMEECPQHIRHMLGEAARQWPELGVTESSKIGECEFALISTLSSRLILHHPYRSLGELVPLFGLSSEEQTLAHSLLNDSYCTDLPLLYPPHVTAITAIFLAIVLRPMGSNSGLQSYSSSPTAASPTLPSPSPGGPFSNPGLPSGNPAMSASAAQQALLGGLTGLQQARPKLAKLIDWLAESKVDMAQIVDATQEMVSLYQVWEEYSERAVKEAISRFVSAGGK
;
A
#
# COMPACT_ATOMS: atom_id res chain seq x y z
N MET A 1 -1.20 -21.71 6.34
CA MET A 1 -1.28 -21.82 7.82
C MET A 1 -2.30 -20.80 8.34
N ALA A 2 -3.34 -21.23 9.03
CA ALA A 2 -4.26 -20.33 9.72
C ALA A 2 -3.65 -19.93 11.08
N ALA A 3 -2.59 -19.15 11.04
CA ALA A 3 -1.96 -18.68 12.26
C ALA A 3 -2.85 -17.63 12.91
N ASN A 4 -3.02 -17.75 14.23
CA ASN A 4 -3.71 -16.74 15.02
C ASN A 4 -2.87 -15.45 15.05
N TYR A 5 -3.46 -14.31 14.67
CA TYR A 5 -2.78 -13.02 14.72
C TYR A 5 -2.21 -12.73 16.11
N TRP A 6 -2.96 -13.00 17.16
CA TRP A 6 -2.60 -12.66 18.54
C TRP A 6 -1.36 -13.41 19.06
N ASP A 7 -1.07 -14.58 18.49
CA ASP A 7 0.13 -15.35 18.81
C ASP A 7 1.32 -15.00 17.90
N SER A 8 1.09 -14.17 16.91
CA SER A 8 2.09 -13.82 15.90
C SER A 8 3.18 -12.88 16.42
N THR A 9 4.32 -12.91 15.77
CA THR A 9 5.40 -11.94 16.00
C THR A 9 5.00 -10.53 15.57
N GLN A 10 4.01 -10.38 14.67
CA GLN A 10 3.46 -9.09 14.29
C GLN A 10 2.75 -8.44 15.47
N ALA A 11 1.84 -9.13 16.14
CA ALA A 11 1.11 -8.61 17.30
C ALA A 11 2.07 -8.28 18.46
N LYS A 12 3.04 -9.17 18.74
CA LYS A 12 3.92 -9.04 19.92
C LYS A 12 5.02 -7.99 19.78
N TYR A 13 5.51 -7.72 18.56
CA TYR A 13 6.73 -6.92 18.38
C TYR A 13 6.62 -5.80 17.36
N TRP A 14 5.54 -5.76 16.58
CA TRP A 14 5.38 -4.80 15.49
C TRP A 14 4.05 -4.06 15.53
N THR A 15 3.38 -4.08 16.68
CA THR A 15 2.24 -3.23 16.99
C THR A 15 2.68 -2.20 18.02
N PHE A 16 2.50 -0.94 17.71
CA PHE A 16 2.97 0.22 18.46
C PHE A 16 1.81 1.13 18.81
N THR A 17 1.97 1.96 19.82
CA THR A 17 1.11 3.13 20.03
C THR A 17 1.58 4.30 19.17
N LYS A 18 0.74 5.30 18.96
CA LYS A 18 1.15 6.56 18.28
C LYS A 18 2.30 7.25 19.01
N ALA A 19 2.31 7.19 20.34
CA ALA A 19 3.39 7.74 21.18
C ALA A 19 4.71 7.00 20.95
N ASP A 20 4.69 5.66 20.87
CA ASP A 20 5.88 4.85 20.59
C ASP A 20 6.47 5.20 19.22
N LEU A 21 5.62 5.27 18.20
CA LEU A 21 6.08 5.63 16.84
C LEU A 21 6.68 7.03 16.80
N THR A 22 6.09 7.98 17.51
CA THR A 22 6.61 9.35 17.61
C THR A 22 7.95 9.37 18.30
N THR A 23 8.11 8.66 19.42
CA THR A 23 9.36 8.56 20.17
C THR A 23 10.46 7.90 19.35
N LEU A 24 10.16 6.76 18.69
CA LEU A 24 11.13 6.06 17.84
C LEU A 24 11.63 6.96 16.71
N ARG A 25 10.74 7.69 16.06
CA ARG A 25 11.06 8.61 14.96
C ARG A 25 11.85 9.83 15.43
N ALA A 26 11.48 10.40 16.58
CA ALA A 26 12.20 11.51 17.18
C ALA A 26 13.63 11.10 17.55
N HIS A 27 13.80 9.92 18.14
CA HIS A 27 15.11 9.35 18.45
C HIS A 27 15.95 9.15 17.17
N LEU A 28 15.36 8.57 16.12
CA LEU A 28 16.06 8.38 14.85
C LEU A 28 16.47 9.71 14.21
N ALA A 29 15.60 10.71 14.23
CA ALA A 29 15.87 12.05 13.70
C ALA A 29 16.96 12.78 14.49
N SER A 30 16.94 12.70 15.83
CA SER A 30 17.98 13.31 16.68
C SER A 30 19.34 12.67 16.49
N THR A 31 19.38 11.33 16.39
CA THR A 31 20.64 10.58 16.12
C THR A 31 21.26 10.96 14.78
N HIS A 32 20.44 11.36 13.80
CA HIS A 32 20.89 11.70 12.45
C HIS A 32 20.60 13.15 12.05
N GLN A 33 20.63 14.07 13.00
CA GLN A 33 20.28 15.48 12.80
C GLN A 33 21.08 16.15 11.68
N GLN A 34 22.39 15.87 11.55
CA GLN A 34 23.23 16.42 10.49
C GLN A 34 22.72 16.02 9.09
N LEU A 35 22.29 14.76 8.91
CA LEU A 35 21.72 14.29 7.65
C LEU A 35 20.36 14.93 7.37
N SER A 36 19.55 15.11 8.41
CA SER A 36 18.23 15.73 8.30
C SER A 36 18.33 17.20 7.86
N THR A 37 19.31 17.92 8.38
CA THR A 37 19.58 19.32 7.99
C THR A 37 20.17 19.41 6.59
N LYS A 38 21.11 18.50 6.24
CA LYS A 38 21.78 18.51 4.94
C LYS A 38 20.84 18.13 3.78
N TYR A 39 19.94 17.17 4.01
CA TYR A 39 19.01 16.65 3.01
C TYR A 39 17.56 16.70 3.53
N PRO A 40 16.90 17.87 3.50
CA PRO A 40 15.52 17.97 3.89
C PRO A 40 14.64 17.14 2.95
N ILE A 41 13.73 16.34 3.54
CA ILE A 41 12.72 15.57 2.81
C ILE A 41 11.32 16.09 3.18
N PRO A 42 10.33 15.96 2.29
CA PRO A 42 8.94 16.31 2.58
C PRO A 42 8.38 15.50 3.76
N GLU A 43 7.16 15.84 4.16
CA GLU A 43 6.44 15.11 5.19
C GLU A 43 6.46 13.60 4.90
N ARG A 44 6.60 12.81 5.97
CA ARG A 44 6.71 11.34 5.90
C ARG A 44 5.55 10.67 5.14
N ARG A 45 4.32 11.20 5.26
CA ARG A 45 3.15 10.68 4.54
C ARG A 45 3.29 10.85 3.03
N LEU A 46 3.82 11.99 2.58
CA LEU A 46 4.11 12.25 1.16
C LEU A 46 5.16 11.27 0.63
N VAL A 47 6.19 10.99 1.42
CA VAL A 47 7.21 9.97 1.07
C VAL A 47 6.59 8.57 1.03
N ALA A 48 5.67 8.24 1.95
CA ALA A 48 4.98 6.95 1.95
C ALA A 48 4.09 6.78 0.70
N ILE A 49 3.37 7.82 0.29
CA ILE A 49 2.59 7.85 -0.96
C ILE A 49 3.51 7.62 -2.16
N TYR A 50 4.65 8.31 -2.21
CA TYR A 50 5.64 8.14 -3.28
C TYR A 50 6.14 6.70 -3.37
N ILE A 51 6.56 6.11 -2.25
CA ILE A 51 7.02 4.71 -2.18
C ILE A 51 5.91 3.78 -2.66
N GLN A 52 4.69 3.92 -2.16
CA GLN A 52 3.56 3.08 -2.57
C GLN A 52 3.28 3.16 -4.07
N GLN A 53 3.22 4.36 -4.64
CA GLN A 53 2.96 4.52 -6.07
C GLN A 53 4.05 3.87 -6.93
N ASN A 54 5.31 4.01 -6.53
CA ASN A 54 6.43 3.39 -7.22
C ASN A 54 6.40 1.85 -7.10
N LEU A 55 6.04 1.32 -5.95
CA LEU A 55 5.85 -0.13 -5.75
C LEU A 55 4.69 -0.67 -6.59
N ILE A 56 3.58 0.06 -6.69
CA ILE A 56 2.44 -0.30 -7.55
C ILE A 56 2.86 -0.33 -9.02
N LYS A 57 3.63 0.66 -9.48
CA LYS A 57 4.15 0.70 -10.85
C LYS A 57 5.02 -0.54 -11.14
N LEU A 58 5.93 -0.90 -10.22
CA LEU A 58 6.78 -2.10 -10.36
C LEU A 58 5.95 -3.39 -10.31
N ALA A 59 5.02 -3.51 -9.35
CA ALA A 59 4.17 -4.67 -9.18
C ALA A 59 3.30 -4.96 -10.41
N ARG A 60 2.75 -3.92 -11.05
CA ARG A 60 1.99 -4.05 -12.30
C ARG A 60 2.85 -4.57 -13.46
N ARG A 61 4.08 -4.07 -13.59
CA ARG A 61 5.02 -4.53 -14.63
C ARG A 61 5.41 -6.00 -14.46
N MET A 62 5.52 -6.44 -13.22
CA MET A 62 5.91 -7.81 -12.87
C MET A 62 4.71 -8.74 -12.64
N ASN A 63 3.49 -8.24 -12.79
CA ASN A 63 2.24 -8.97 -12.51
C ASN A 63 2.23 -9.62 -11.12
N LEU A 64 2.60 -8.87 -10.10
CA LEU A 64 2.67 -9.37 -8.73
C LEU A 64 1.30 -9.43 -8.07
N ARG A 65 1.14 -10.40 -7.16
CA ARG A 65 -0.05 -10.49 -6.31
C ARG A 65 -0.11 -9.30 -5.34
N GLN A 66 -1.32 -8.80 -5.10
CA GLN A 66 -1.55 -7.68 -4.16
C GLN A 66 -1.01 -7.96 -2.75
N GLN A 67 -1.08 -9.19 -2.28
CA GLN A 67 -0.57 -9.58 -0.97
C GLN A 67 0.95 -9.41 -0.88
N ALA A 68 1.71 -9.80 -1.91
CA ALA A 68 3.16 -9.60 -1.93
C ALA A 68 3.53 -8.11 -1.94
N LEU A 69 2.76 -7.28 -2.66
CA LEU A 69 2.93 -5.83 -2.64
C LEU A 69 2.68 -5.26 -1.24
N ALA A 70 1.60 -5.67 -0.58
CA ALA A 70 1.27 -5.26 0.78
C ALA A 70 2.36 -5.68 1.80
N THR A 71 2.87 -6.90 1.68
CA THR A 71 3.99 -7.41 2.49
C THR A 71 5.23 -6.55 2.31
N ALA A 72 5.60 -6.19 1.06
CA ALA A 72 6.74 -5.32 0.77
C ALA A 72 6.57 -3.93 1.42
N GLN A 73 5.38 -3.35 1.35
CA GLN A 73 5.07 -2.06 1.96
C GLN A 73 5.27 -2.08 3.49
N VAL A 74 4.82 -3.14 4.17
CA VAL A 74 5.02 -3.29 5.62
C VAL A 74 6.50 -3.48 5.95
N TYR A 75 7.24 -4.26 5.16
CA TYR A 75 8.69 -4.42 5.36
C TYR A 75 9.43 -3.09 5.28
N ILE A 76 9.12 -2.27 4.28
CA ILE A 76 9.72 -0.94 4.13
C ILE A 76 9.38 -0.04 5.32
N LYS A 77 8.12 -0.03 5.78
CA LYS A 77 7.72 0.73 6.97
C LYS A 77 8.50 0.31 8.21
N ARG A 78 8.58 -0.99 8.47
CA ARG A 78 9.33 -1.54 9.61
C ARG A 78 10.82 -1.25 9.53
N PHE A 79 11.39 -1.34 8.33
CA PHE A 79 12.80 -1.03 8.07
C PHE A 79 13.10 0.43 8.41
N TYR A 80 12.31 1.38 7.91
CA TYR A 80 12.51 2.80 8.17
C TYR A 80 12.06 3.30 9.55
N LEU A 81 11.54 2.45 10.40
CA LEU A 81 11.46 2.74 11.84
C LEU A 81 12.80 2.56 12.56
N ARG A 82 13.74 1.83 11.97
CA ARG A 82 15.05 1.51 12.58
C ARG A 82 16.23 2.12 11.84
N VAL A 83 16.05 2.40 10.56
CA VAL A 83 17.12 2.88 9.67
C VAL A 83 16.72 4.24 9.09
N GLU A 84 17.63 5.21 9.17
CA GLU A 84 17.42 6.52 8.57
C GLU A 84 17.43 6.43 7.04
N ILE A 85 16.38 6.94 6.40
CA ILE A 85 16.18 6.82 4.95
C ILE A 85 17.33 7.41 4.14
N ARG A 86 17.93 8.50 4.63
CA ARG A 86 19.04 9.20 3.96
C ARG A 86 20.37 8.44 3.96
N LYS A 87 20.46 7.36 4.76
CA LYS A 87 21.61 6.44 4.78
C LYS A 87 21.52 5.31 3.77
N THR A 88 20.42 5.21 3.06
CA THR A 88 20.15 4.11 2.16
C THR A 88 19.78 4.63 0.77
N ASN A 89 19.84 3.75 -0.21
CA ASN A 89 19.15 3.98 -1.47
C ASN A 89 17.72 3.41 -1.38
N PRO A 90 16.67 4.26 -1.28
CA PRO A 90 15.30 3.78 -1.14
C PRO A 90 14.84 2.90 -2.30
N TYR A 91 15.36 3.11 -3.50
CA TYR A 91 15.01 2.30 -4.66
C TYR A 91 15.54 0.86 -4.52
N LEU A 92 16.75 0.69 -3.98
CA LEU A 92 17.30 -0.62 -3.68
C LEU A 92 16.50 -1.31 -2.56
N ILE A 93 16.12 -0.58 -1.51
CA ILE A 93 15.28 -1.10 -0.43
C ILE A 93 13.90 -1.53 -0.98
N MET A 94 13.27 -0.73 -1.85
CA MET A 94 12.00 -1.08 -2.49
C MET A 94 12.11 -2.35 -3.34
N ALA A 95 13.12 -2.45 -4.20
CA ALA A 95 13.34 -3.64 -5.03
C ALA A 95 13.57 -4.89 -4.18
N THR A 96 14.42 -4.77 -3.15
CA THR A 96 14.74 -5.88 -2.24
C THR A 96 13.54 -6.29 -1.39
N ALA A 97 12.76 -5.32 -0.89
CA ALA A 97 11.55 -5.61 -0.12
C ALA A 97 10.50 -6.36 -0.95
N VAL A 98 10.32 -5.99 -2.23
CA VAL A 98 9.44 -6.71 -3.15
C VAL A 98 9.98 -8.12 -3.42
N TYR A 99 11.28 -8.26 -3.65
CA TYR A 99 11.92 -9.56 -3.87
C TYR A 99 11.71 -10.51 -2.67
N LEU A 100 11.99 -10.03 -1.46
CA LEU A 100 11.77 -10.78 -0.22
C LEU A 100 10.29 -11.10 0.00
N ALA A 101 9.40 -10.13 -0.21
CA ALA A 101 7.96 -10.32 -0.06
C ALA A 101 7.42 -11.40 -1.01
N CYS A 102 7.87 -11.42 -2.26
CA CYS A 102 7.49 -12.46 -3.22
C CYS A 102 7.91 -13.86 -2.77
N LYS A 103 9.06 -13.99 -2.12
CA LYS A 103 9.50 -15.27 -1.53
C LYS A 103 8.59 -15.68 -0.36
N MET A 104 8.25 -14.74 0.51
CA MET A 104 7.42 -15.01 1.69
C MET A 104 5.97 -15.31 1.36
N GLU A 105 5.45 -14.77 0.25
CA GLU A 105 4.06 -14.95 -0.20
C GLU A 105 3.93 -16.05 -1.29
N GLU A 106 4.90 -16.95 -1.37
CA GLU A 106 4.90 -18.13 -2.28
C GLU A 106 4.65 -17.74 -3.76
N CYS A 107 5.23 -16.61 -4.18
CA CYS A 107 5.25 -16.16 -5.57
C CYS A 107 6.65 -15.68 -5.99
N PRO A 108 7.68 -16.53 -5.83
CA PRO A 108 9.07 -16.12 -5.99
C PRO A 108 9.36 -15.59 -7.39
N GLN A 109 10.18 -14.55 -7.44
CA GLN A 109 10.65 -13.94 -8.67
C GLN A 109 12.14 -14.20 -8.86
N HIS A 110 12.57 -14.32 -10.11
CA HIS A 110 14.00 -14.47 -10.37
C HIS A 110 14.73 -13.15 -10.08
N ILE A 111 15.83 -13.18 -9.32
CA ILE A 111 16.54 -11.98 -8.84
C ILE A 111 17.01 -11.07 -9.98
N ARG A 112 17.48 -11.64 -11.10
CA ARG A 112 17.90 -10.86 -12.29
C ARG A 112 16.72 -10.17 -12.97
N HIS A 113 15.55 -10.82 -12.99
CA HIS A 113 14.33 -10.24 -13.53
C HIS A 113 13.87 -9.08 -12.65
N MET A 114 13.85 -9.27 -11.33
CA MET A 114 13.55 -8.20 -10.36
C MET A 114 14.46 -7.00 -10.55
N LEU A 115 15.78 -7.21 -10.62
CA LEU A 115 16.75 -6.14 -10.83
C LEU A 115 16.53 -5.42 -12.17
N GLY A 116 16.29 -6.17 -13.26
CA GLY A 116 16.05 -5.60 -14.58
C GLY A 116 14.81 -4.72 -14.64
N GLU A 117 13.69 -5.16 -14.04
CA GLU A 117 12.46 -4.36 -14.00
C GLU A 117 12.58 -3.15 -13.06
N ALA A 118 13.25 -3.31 -11.92
CA ALA A 118 13.53 -2.22 -11.00
C ALA A 118 14.45 -1.15 -11.63
N ALA A 119 15.49 -1.54 -12.35
CA ALA A 119 16.40 -0.62 -13.04
C ALA A 119 15.69 0.14 -14.18
N ARG A 120 14.77 -0.51 -14.90
CA ARG A 120 13.94 0.14 -15.91
C ARG A 120 12.96 1.14 -15.30
N GLN A 121 12.45 0.84 -14.11
CA GLN A 121 11.49 1.70 -13.41
C GLN A 121 12.18 2.89 -12.73
N TRP A 122 13.37 2.66 -12.15
CA TRP A 122 14.13 3.63 -11.36
C TRP A 122 15.58 3.72 -11.85
N PRO A 123 15.89 4.66 -12.76
CA PRO A 123 17.27 4.91 -13.17
C PRO A 123 18.19 5.25 -11.98
N GLU A 124 17.62 5.84 -10.92
CA GLU A 124 18.30 6.20 -9.68
C GLU A 124 18.67 4.99 -8.80
N LEU A 125 18.23 3.79 -9.16
CA LEU A 125 18.63 2.56 -8.48
C LEU A 125 20.16 2.40 -8.48
N GLY A 126 20.80 2.70 -9.62
CA GLY A 126 22.26 2.75 -9.74
C GLY A 126 22.97 1.42 -9.50
N VAL A 127 22.25 0.30 -9.53
CA VAL A 127 22.74 -1.05 -9.24
C VAL A 127 22.57 -1.93 -10.47
N THR A 128 23.67 -2.57 -10.87
CA THR A 128 23.71 -3.48 -12.03
C THR A 128 23.90 -4.95 -11.64
N GLU A 129 24.38 -5.20 -10.42
CA GLU A 129 24.69 -6.53 -9.94
C GLU A 129 23.58 -7.08 -9.02
N SER A 130 23.15 -8.31 -9.29
CA SER A 130 22.15 -8.98 -8.47
C SER A 130 22.64 -9.31 -7.04
N SER A 131 23.95 -9.39 -6.83
CA SER A 131 24.58 -9.55 -5.51
C SER A 131 24.15 -8.44 -4.54
N LYS A 132 23.96 -7.21 -5.02
CA LYS A 132 23.51 -6.07 -4.19
C LYS A 132 22.10 -6.24 -3.64
N ILE A 133 21.20 -6.87 -4.40
CA ILE A 133 19.88 -7.22 -3.86
C ILE A 133 20.01 -8.29 -2.78
N GLY A 134 20.89 -9.29 -2.95
CA GLY A 134 21.14 -10.32 -1.95
C GLY A 134 21.76 -9.77 -0.65
N GLU A 135 22.76 -8.89 -0.75
CA GLU A 135 23.36 -8.20 0.39
C GLU A 135 22.30 -7.36 1.15
N CYS A 136 21.50 -6.61 0.38
CA CYS A 136 20.43 -5.78 0.92
C CYS A 136 19.31 -6.63 1.54
N GLU A 137 18.99 -7.80 0.97
CA GLU A 137 18.04 -8.75 1.52
C GLU A 137 18.47 -9.22 2.91
N PHE A 138 19.73 -9.60 3.07
CA PHE A 138 20.28 -9.98 4.36
C PHE A 138 20.17 -8.85 5.39
N ALA A 139 20.51 -7.62 5.00
CA ALA A 139 20.40 -6.44 5.86
C ALA A 139 18.93 -6.17 6.23
N LEU A 140 18.00 -6.36 5.29
CA LEU A 140 16.56 -6.19 5.54
C LEU A 140 16.04 -7.24 6.53
N ILE A 141 16.35 -8.53 6.31
CA ILE A 141 15.95 -9.63 7.20
C ILE A 141 16.51 -9.40 8.62
N SER A 142 17.78 -9.03 8.73
CA SER A 142 18.43 -8.72 10.02
C SER A 142 17.72 -7.57 10.73
N THR A 143 17.44 -6.46 10.02
CA THR A 143 16.76 -5.28 10.58
C THR A 143 15.33 -5.65 11.05
N LEU A 144 14.63 -6.51 10.31
CA LEU A 144 13.31 -7.04 10.68
C LEU A 144 13.38 -8.10 11.79
N SER A 145 14.57 -8.46 12.27
CA SER A 145 14.81 -9.50 13.28
C SER A 145 14.22 -10.86 12.84
N SER A 146 14.29 -11.19 11.55
CA SER A 146 13.73 -12.40 10.91
C SER A 146 12.21 -12.59 11.13
N ARG A 147 11.47 -11.54 11.53
CA ARG A 147 10.03 -11.59 11.79
C ARG A 147 9.26 -11.22 10.54
N LEU A 148 9.23 -12.14 9.58
CA LEU A 148 8.78 -11.88 8.22
C LEU A 148 7.32 -12.24 7.97
N ILE A 149 6.69 -13.07 8.82
CA ILE A 149 5.29 -13.49 8.65
C ILE A 149 4.37 -12.32 9.00
N LEU A 150 3.45 -12.02 8.08
CA LEU A 150 2.48 -10.95 8.20
C LEU A 150 1.04 -11.46 8.08
N HIS A 151 0.15 -10.82 8.81
CA HIS A 151 -1.28 -10.97 8.68
C HIS A 151 -1.85 -9.71 8.02
N HIS A 152 -2.51 -9.90 6.89
CA HIS A 152 -3.10 -8.82 6.13
C HIS A 152 -4.62 -8.73 6.35
N PRO A 153 -5.20 -7.53 6.20
CA PRO A 153 -6.64 -7.30 6.41
C PRO A 153 -7.54 -7.93 5.32
N TYR A 154 -6.98 -8.38 4.19
CA TYR A 154 -7.77 -8.95 3.08
C TYR A 154 -8.60 -10.16 3.46
N ARG A 155 -8.06 -11.03 4.34
CA ARG A 155 -8.80 -12.19 4.83
C ARG A 155 -10.01 -11.75 5.66
N SER A 156 -9.81 -10.85 6.62
CA SER A 156 -10.89 -10.31 7.45
C SER A 156 -11.93 -9.60 6.60
N LEU A 157 -11.52 -8.86 5.57
CA LEU A 157 -12.45 -8.25 4.63
C LEU A 157 -13.29 -9.31 3.92
N GLY A 158 -12.66 -10.38 3.38
CA GLY A 158 -13.38 -11.46 2.71
C GLY A 158 -14.40 -12.19 3.61
N GLU A 159 -14.08 -12.37 4.89
CA GLU A 159 -14.97 -12.99 5.88
C GLU A 159 -16.15 -12.06 6.25
N LEU A 160 -15.94 -10.74 6.30
CA LEU A 160 -16.95 -9.76 6.70
C LEU A 160 -17.86 -9.29 5.56
N VAL A 161 -17.40 -9.32 4.32
CA VAL A 161 -18.17 -8.90 3.13
C VAL A 161 -19.53 -9.58 3.04
N PRO A 162 -19.66 -10.93 3.12
CA PRO A 162 -20.95 -11.59 3.07
C PRO A 162 -21.82 -11.29 4.30
N LEU A 163 -21.19 -11.07 5.45
CA LEU A 163 -21.90 -10.76 6.69
C LEU A 163 -22.69 -9.46 6.58
N PHE A 164 -22.12 -8.42 5.99
CA PHE A 164 -22.76 -7.11 5.83
C PHE A 164 -23.50 -6.95 4.49
N GLY A 165 -23.43 -7.94 3.61
CA GLY A 165 -24.10 -7.91 2.30
C GLY A 165 -23.62 -6.75 1.41
N LEU A 166 -22.30 -6.56 1.32
CA LEU A 166 -21.72 -5.50 0.51
C LEU A 166 -21.98 -5.77 -0.98
N SER A 167 -22.35 -4.71 -1.72
CA SER A 167 -22.42 -4.77 -3.18
C SER A 167 -21.02 -4.92 -3.80
N SER A 168 -20.95 -5.30 -5.08
CA SER A 168 -19.68 -5.40 -5.81
C SER A 168 -18.90 -4.08 -5.81
N GLU A 169 -19.60 -2.95 -5.92
CA GLU A 169 -19.01 -1.60 -5.88
C GLU A 169 -18.43 -1.29 -4.50
N GLU A 170 -19.20 -1.57 -3.44
CA GLU A 170 -18.76 -1.39 -2.05
C GLU A 170 -17.55 -2.29 -1.72
N GLN A 171 -17.54 -3.52 -2.23
CA GLN A 171 -16.38 -4.41 -2.09
C GLN A 171 -15.15 -3.86 -2.79
N THR A 172 -15.30 -3.39 -4.03
CA THR A 172 -14.21 -2.79 -4.79
C THR A 172 -13.66 -1.55 -4.08
N LEU A 173 -14.55 -0.70 -3.55
CA LEU A 173 -14.15 0.47 -2.77
C LEU A 173 -13.44 0.08 -1.47
N ALA A 174 -13.96 -0.91 -0.73
CA ALA A 174 -13.31 -1.41 0.49
C ALA A 174 -11.91 -1.98 0.21
N HIS A 175 -11.73 -2.71 -0.89
CA HIS A 175 -10.41 -3.17 -1.32
C HIS A 175 -9.47 -2.01 -1.66
N SER A 176 -9.96 -0.98 -2.33
CA SER A 176 -9.15 0.22 -2.65
C SER A 176 -8.73 0.95 -1.38
N LEU A 177 -9.65 1.17 -0.45
CA LEU A 177 -9.37 1.78 0.86
C LEU A 177 -8.35 0.96 1.67
N LEU A 178 -8.47 -0.39 1.64
CA LEU A 178 -7.46 -1.26 2.23
C LEU A 178 -6.09 -1.08 1.61
N ASN A 179 -6.01 -0.99 0.29
CA ASN A 179 -4.74 -0.78 -0.38
C ASN A 179 -4.14 0.59 -0.02
N ASP A 180 -4.95 1.62 0.12
CA ASP A 180 -4.52 2.96 0.49
C ASP A 180 -4.08 3.03 1.96
N SER A 181 -4.64 2.18 2.85
CA SER A 181 -4.25 2.12 4.25
C SER A 181 -2.75 1.83 4.46
N TYR A 182 -2.10 1.19 3.49
CA TYR A 182 -0.65 0.98 3.52
C TYR A 182 0.17 2.27 3.31
N CYS A 183 -0.42 3.40 2.90
CA CYS A 183 0.24 4.71 2.96
C CYS A 183 0.31 5.26 4.39
N THR A 184 -0.62 4.85 5.26
CA THR A 184 -0.72 5.28 6.67
C THR A 184 0.12 4.43 7.61
N ASP A 185 0.05 4.72 8.89
CA ASP A 185 0.68 3.89 9.93
C ASP A 185 -0.22 2.77 10.45
N LEU A 186 -1.44 2.62 9.93
CA LEU A 186 -2.40 1.61 10.39
C LEU A 186 -1.83 0.19 10.49
N PRO A 187 -0.99 -0.30 9.54
CA PRO A 187 -0.38 -1.62 9.66
C PRO A 187 0.59 -1.79 10.85
N LEU A 188 1.00 -0.69 11.49
CA LEU A 188 1.87 -0.68 12.66
C LEU A 188 1.12 -0.35 13.95
N LEU A 189 -0.09 0.19 13.86
CA LEU A 189 -0.89 0.64 15.00
C LEU A 189 -1.93 -0.39 15.42
N TYR A 190 -2.60 -1.00 14.44
CA TYR A 190 -3.79 -1.80 14.69
C TYR A 190 -3.74 -3.20 14.11
N PRO A 191 -4.47 -4.15 14.72
CA PRO A 191 -4.69 -5.47 14.17
C PRO A 191 -5.35 -5.41 12.78
N PRO A 192 -5.10 -6.38 11.89
CA PRO A 192 -5.62 -6.38 10.52
C PRO A 192 -7.13 -6.25 10.41
N HIS A 193 -7.89 -6.86 11.33
CA HIS A 193 -9.36 -6.80 11.33
C HIS A 193 -9.89 -5.38 11.55
N VAL A 194 -9.21 -4.55 12.36
CA VAL A 194 -9.59 -3.15 12.57
C VAL A 194 -9.52 -2.37 11.25
N THR A 195 -8.43 -2.52 10.50
CA THR A 195 -8.30 -1.89 9.17
C THR A 195 -9.36 -2.39 8.18
N ALA A 196 -9.70 -3.69 8.22
CA ALA A 196 -10.76 -4.26 7.38
C ALA A 196 -12.15 -3.67 7.72
N ILE A 197 -12.49 -3.58 9.01
CA ILE A 197 -13.76 -2.99 9.47
C ILE A 197 -13.83 -1.51 9.10
N THR A 198 -12.74 -0.78 9.30
CA THR A 198 -12.65 0.64 8.89
C THR A 198 -12.88 0.82 7.39
N ALA A 199 -12.29 -0.04 6.56
CA ALA A 199 -12.50 -0.01 5.12
C ALA A 199 -13.95 -0.33 4.73
N ILE A 200 -14.60 -1.28 5.39
CA ILE A 200 -16.02 -1.61 5.21
C ILE A 200 -16.91 -0.42 5.62
N PHE A 201 -16.64 0.15 6.78
CA PHE A 201 -17.37 1.33 7.27
C PHE A 201 -17.30 2.49 6.27
N LEU A 202 -16.10 2.83 5.85
CA LEU A 202 -15.89 3.90 4.87
C LEU A 202 -16.54 3.57 3.52
N ALA A 203 -16.49 2.31 3.05
CA ALA A 203 -17.10 1.91 1.80
C ALA A 203 -18.64 2.02 1.84
N ILE A 204 -19.27 1.71 2.98
CA ILE A 204 -20.72 1.88 3.16
C ILE A 204 -21.10 3.36 3.19
N VAL A 205 -20.29 4.20 3.86
CA VAL A 205 -20.59 5.63 4.05
C VAL A 205 -20.28 6.45 2.79
N LEU A 206 -19.15 6.16 2.11
CA LEU A 206 -18.66 6.90 0.94
C LEU A 206 -19.20 6.35 -0.39
N ARG A 207 -20.18 5.47 -0.38
CA ARG A 207 -20.74 4.87 -1.58
C ARG A 207 -20.98 5.92 -2.67
N PRO A 208 -20.44 5.75 -3.89
CA PRO A 208 -20.72 6.67 -4.97
C PRO A 208 -22.22 6.66 -5.29
N MET A 209 -22.86 7.81 -5.19
CA MET A 209 -24.23 8.01 -5.67
C MET A 209 -24.25 7.70 -7.16
N GLY A 210 -25.11 6.78 -7.58
CA GLY A 210 -25.24 6.22 -8.90
C GLY A 210 -24.85 7.16 -10.02
N SER A 211 -23.69 6.96 -10.57
CA SER A 211 -23.29 7.58 -11.82
C SER A 211 -23.77 6.70 -12.98
N ASN A 212 -24.87 7.12 -13.63
CA ASN A 212 -25.16 6.79 -15.00
C ASN A 212 -24.13 7.45 -15.95
N SER A 213 -22.84 7.27 -15.68
CA SER A 213 -21.77 7.75 -16.56
C SER A 213 -20.56 6.83 -16.43
N GLY A 214 -20.37 6.05 -17.48
CA GLY A 214 -19.29 5.17 -17.85
C GLY A 214 -17.93 5.34 -17.18
N LEU A 215 -17.74 4.75 -16.00
CA LEU A 215 -16.43 4.40 -15.51
C LEU A 215 -16.18 2.95 -15.89
N GLN A 216 -15.37 2.77 -16.93
CA GLN A 216 -14.88 1.47 -17.33
C GLN A 216 -14.20 0.78 -16.16
N SER A 217 -14.80 -0.31 -15.73
CA SER A 217 -14.30 -1.21 -14.71
C SER A 217 -12.96 -1.81 -15.13
N TYR A 218 -11.89 -1.48 -14.41
CA TYR A 218 -10.68 -2.29 -14.44
C TYR A 218 -10.88 -3.51 -13.54
N SER A 219 -11.65 -4.48 -14.00
CA SER A 219 -11.72 -5.80 -13.40
C SER A 219 -10.57 -6.65 -13.94
N SER A 220 -9.50 -6.78 -13.18
CA SER A 220 -8.53 -7.84 -13.37
C SER A 220 -8.93 -9.05 -12.52
N SER A 221 -9.75 -9.93 -13.09
CA SER A 221 -9.89 -11.30 -12.62
C SER A 221 -9.04 -12.20 -13.51
N PRO A 222 -8.12 -12.99 -13.02
CA PRO A 222 -7.51 -14.04 -13.81
C PRO A 222 -8.40 -15.28 -13.74
N THR A 223 -9.24 -15.46 -14.75
CA THR A 223 -9.86 -16.77 -15.00
C THR A 223 -8.87 -17.61 -15.78
N ALA A 224 -8.46 -18.73 -15.21
CA ALA A 224 -7.65 -19.74 -15.88
C ALA A 224 -8.47 -20.33 -17.05
N ALA A 225 -7.96 -20.17 -18.27
CA ALA A 225 -8.36 -20.97 -19.41
C ALA A 225 -7.11 -21.31 -20.21
N SER A 226 -6.92 -22.60 -20.46
CA SER A 226 -5.82 -23.22 -21.20
C SER A 226 -5.79 -22.77 -22.66
N PRO A 227 -4.61 -22.73 -23.31
CA PRO A 227 -4.47 -22.21 -24.66
C PRO A 227 -4.71 -23.26 -25.72
N THR A 228 -5.56 -22.95 -26.69
CA THR A 228 -5.51 -23.56 -28.02
C THR A 228 -4.92 -22.54 -28.99
N LEU A 229 -3.85 -22.95 -29.66
CA LEU A 229 -3.16 -22.22 -30.73
C LEU A 229 -4.03 -22.14 -32.01
N PRO A 230 -3.95 -21.06 -32.77
CA PRO A 230 -3.91 -21.12 -34.21
C PRO A 230 -2.73 -20.36 -34.82
N SER A 231 -2.27 -20.88 -35.93
CA SER A 231 -1.15 -20.48 -36.78
C SER A 231 -1.28 -19.12 -37.46
N PRO A 232 -0.19 -18.55 -38.03
CA PRO A 232 -0.09 -17.17 -38.46
C PRO A 232 -0.51 -16.91 -39.90
N SER A 233 -0.96 -15.68 -40.16
CA SER A 233 -1.03 -15.11 -41.54
C SER A 233 -0.63 -13.62 -41.51
N PRO A 234 0.01 -13.08 -42.54
CA PRO A 234 0.79 -11.87 -42.50
C PRO A 234 0.09 -10.63 -43.06
N GLY A 235 0.45 -9.47 -42.55
CA GLY A 235 0.48 -8.22 -43.33
C GLY A 235 -0.62 -7.20 -43.05
N GLY A 236 -0.25 -6.05 -42.47
CA GLY A 236 -1.02 -4.79 -42.51
C GLY A 236 -0.45 -3.74 -41.55
N PRO A 237 -0.36 -2.46 -41.96
CA PRO A 237 0.47 -1.48 -41.29
C PRO A 237 -0.09 -0.96 -39.98
N PHE A 238 0.80 -0.78 -38.98
CA PHE A 238 0.55 -0.26 -37.67
C PHE A 238 0.10 1.21 -37.70
N SER A 239 -1.10 1.47 -37.22
CA SER A 239 -1.52 2.79 -36.75
C SER A 239 -1.53 2.76 -35.21
N ASN A 240 -0.69 3.58 -34.63
CA ASN A 240 -0.62 3.80 -33.18
C ASN A 240 -1.87 4.54 -32.69
N PRO A 241 -2.66 4.03 -31.75
CA PRO A 241 -3.55 4.87 -30.96
C PRO A 241 -2.80 5.35 -29.72
N GLY A 242 -2.72 6.67 -29.56
CA GLY A 242 -2.08 7.33 -28.43
C GLY A 242 -2.59 6.86 -27.09
N LEU A 243 -1.68 6.62 -26.16
CA LEU A 243 -1.92 6.37 -24.76
C LEU A 243 -2.60 7.59 -24.11
N PRO A 244 -3.74 7.44 -23.45
CA PRO A 244 -4.22 8.47 -22.56
C PRO A 244 -3.34 8.47 -21.31
N SER A 245 -2.59 9.53 -21.10
CA SER A 245 -1.96 9.85 -19.83
C SER A 245 -3.04 10.30 -18.84
N GLY A 246 -3.54 9.38 -18.06
CA GLY A 246 -4.49 9.63 -16.97
C GLY A 246 -4.01 8.91 -15.72
N ASN A 247 -3.59 9.66 -14.72
CA ASN A 247 -3.31 9.16 -13.38
C ASN A 247 -4.55 8.48 -12.81
N PRO A 248 -4.48 7.20 -12.35
CA PRO A 248 -5.55 6.59 -11.58
C PRO A 248 -5.34 6.85 -10.08
N ALA A 249 -5.11 8.09 -9.70
CA ALA A 249 -5.41 8.56 -8.36
C ALA A 249 -6.91 8.90 -8.37
N MET A 250 -7.70 8.32 -7.48
CA MET A 250 -8.99 8.93 -7.18
C MET A 250 -8.67 10.40 -6.87
N SER A 251 -9.17 11.30 -7.73
CA SER A 251 -8.95 12.72 -7.49
C SER A 251 -9.56 13.03 -6.12
N ALA A 252 -8.83 13.76 -5.30
CA ALA A 252 -9.32 14.24 -4.01
C ALA A 252 -10.68 14.93 -4.13
N SER A 253 -10.99 15.51 -5.32
CA SER A 253 -12.30 16.01 -5.68
C SER A 253 -13.42 14.96 -5.64
N ALA A 254 -13.15 13.69 -5.96
CA ALA A 254 -14.15 12.61 -5.87
C ALA A 254 -14.41 12.22 -4.41
N ALA A 255 -13.40 12.21 -3.56
CA ALA A 255 -13.55 11.97 -2.13
C ALA A 255 -14.26 13.16 -1.43
N GLN A 256 -13.95 14.40 -1.80
CA GLN A 256 -14.65 15.59 -1.30
C GLN A 256 -16.10 15.68 -1.79
N GLN A 257 -16.38 15.37 -3.06
CA GLN A 257 -17.74 15.29 -3.57
C GLN A 257 -18.55 14.17 -2.93
N ALA A 258 -17.90 13.02 -2.60
CA ALA A 258 -18.54 11.97 -1.82
C ALA A 258 -18.84 12.39 -0.38
N LEU A 259 -17.98 13.18 0.26
CA LEU A 259 -18.21 13.76 1.60
C LEU A 259 -19.33 14.81 1.59
N LEU A 260 -19.41 15.67 0.58
CA LEU A 260 -20.46 16.69 0.42
C LEU A 260 -21.79 16.09 -0.06
N GLY A 261 -21.78 15.02 -0.86
CA GLY A 261 -22.96 14.23 -1.25
C GLY A 261 -23.49 13.29 -0.16
N GLY A 262 -22.79 13.17 0.97
CA GLY A 262 -23.00 12.15 1.99
C GLY A 262 -24.35 12.20 2.72
N LEU A 263 -25.07 13.31 2.72
CA LEU A 263 -26.38 13.41 3.41
C LEU A 263 -27.50 12.62 2.72
N THR A 264 -27.48 12.52 1.40
CA THR A 264 -28.47 11.75 0.62
C THR A 264 -28.09 10.26 0.50
N GLY A 265 -26.80 9.94 0.47
CA GLY A 265 -26.30 8.56 0.48
C GLY A 265 -26.53 7.86 1.82
N LEU A 266 -26.57 8.56 2.93
CA LEU A 266 -26.85 8.03 4.26
C LEU A 266 -28.22 7.35 4.37
N GLN A 267 -29.22 7.77 3.60
CA GLN A 267 -30.57 7.13 3.64
C GLN A 267 -30.55 5.72 3.07
N GLN A 268 -29.75 5.44 2.05
CA GLN A 268 -29.63 4.08 1.47
C GLN A 268 -28.59 3.22 2.21
N ALA A 269 -27.62 3.83 2.86
CA ALA A 269 -26.62 3.14 3.69
C ALA A 269 -27.15 2.72 5.07
N ARG A 270 -28.25 3.33 5.54
CA ARG A 270 -28.82 3.12 6.90
C ARG A 270 -28.96 1.65 7.31
N PRO A 271 -29.54 0.72 6.53
CA PRO A 271 -29.74 -0.66 6.99
C PRO A 271 -28.41 -1.41 7.16
N LYS A 272 -27.42 -1.19 6.27
CA LYS A 272 -26.10 -1.84 6.38
C LYS A 272 -25.28 -1.23 7.49
N LEU A 273 -25.37 0.08 7.65
CA LEU A 273 -24.69 0.81 8.72
C LEU A 273 -25.25 0.41 10.09
N ALA A 274 -26.58 0.29 10.23
CA ALA A 274 -27.21 -0.21 11.44
C ALA A 274 -26.73 -1.63 11.78
N LYS A 275 -26.73 -2.53 10.80
CA LYS A 275 -26.23 -3.90 10.97
C LYS A 275 -24.73 -3.92 11.37
N LEU A 276 -23.91 -3.03 10.84
CA LEU A 276 -22.51 -2.91 11.23
C LEU A 276 -22.37 -2.41 12.67
N ILE A 277 -23.18 -1.42 13.07
CA ILE A 277 -23.18 -0.87 14.44
C ILE A 277 -23.63 -1.94 15.44
N ASP A 278 -24.73 -2.65 15.16
CA ASP A 278 -25.24 -3.74 16.01
C ASP A 278 -24.18 -4.83 16.18
N TRP A 279 -23.56 -5.25 15.07
CA TRP A 279 -22.48 -6.22 15.11
C TRP A 279 -21.26 -5.71 15.92
N LEU A 280 -20.90 -4.45 15.78
CA LEU A 280 -19.81 -3.84 16.56
C LEU A 280 -20.15 -3.81 18.05
N ALA A 281 -21.40 -3.51 18.41
CA ALA A 281 -21.86 -3.51 19.80
C ALA A 281 -21.79 -4.89 20.46
N GLU A 282 -22.01 -5.97 19.69
CA GLU A 282 -21.92 -7.35 20.15
C GLU A 282 -20.46 -7.89 20.10
N SER A 283 -19.61 -7.28 19.29
CA SER A 283 -18.23 -7.71 19.11
C SER A 283 -17.31 -7.24 20.24
N LYS A 284 -16.13 -7.85 20.34
CA LYS A 284 -15.06 -7.39 21.24
C LYS A 284 -14.13 -6.36 20.58
N VAL A 285 -14.54 -5.77 19.47
CA VAL A 285 -13.72 -4.79 18.73
C VAL A 285 -13.78 -3.45 19.46
N ASP A 286 -12.63 -2.86 19.67
CA ASP A 286 -12.52 -1.54 20.30
C ASP A 286 -12.95 -0.44 19.32
N MET A 287 -14.05 0.22 19.61
CA MET A 287 -14.61 1.31 18.82
C MET A 287 -13.65 2.51 18.71
N ALA A 288 -12.85 2.78 19.74
CA ALA A 288 -11.88 3.86 19.69
C ALA A 288 -10.83 3.63 18.59
N GLN A 289 -10.43 2.37 18.38
CA GLN A 289 -9.49 2.02 17.30
C GLN A 289 -10.13 2.22 15.91
N ILE A 290 -11.42 1.92 15.75
CA ILE A 290 -12.13 2.15 14.48
C ILE A 290 -12.25 3.63 14.18
N VAL A 291 -12.60 4.45 15.17
CA VAL A 291 -12.68 5.92 15.01
C VAL A 291 -11.31 6.49 14.63
N ASP A 292 -10.27 6.10 15.35
CA ASP A 292 -8.92 6.59 15.10
C ASP A 292 -8.39 6.13 13.72
N ALA A 293 -8.63 4.88 13.35
CA ALA A 293 -8.27 4.37 12.02
C ALA A 293 -9.03 5.09 10.90
N THR A 294 -10.30 5.42 11.13
CA THR A 294 -11.10 6.21 10.19
C THR A 294 -10.52 7.61 10.00
N GLN A 295 -10.16 8.29 11.10
CA GLN A 295 -9.53 9.61 11.05
C GLN A 295 -8.19 9.56 10.30
N GLU A 296 -7.37 8.54 10.55
CA GLU A 296 -6.10 8.36 9.86
C GLU A 296 -6.30 8.18 8.34
N MET A 297 -7.33 7.43 7.93
CA MET A 297 -7.67 7.26 6.50
C MET A 297 -8.19 8.55 5.87
N VAL A 298 -9.07 9.28 6.54
CA VAL A 298 -9.60 10.56 6.02
C VAL A 298 -8.47 11.59 5.89
N SER A 299 -7.61 11.69 6.89
CA SER A 299 -6.48 12.62 6.86
C SER A 299 -5.43 12.26 5.79
N LEU A 300 -5.31 10.98 5.41
CA LEU A 300 -4.46 10.58 4.30
C LEU A 300 -4.87 11.26 3.00
N TYR A 301 -6.17 11.30 2.70
CA TYR A 301 -6.65 11.90 1.45
C TYR A 301 -6.44 13.42 1.42
N GLN A 302 -6.48 14.10 2.56
CA GLN A 302 -6.11 15.52 2.65
C GLN A 302 -4.63 15.74 2.30
N VAL A 303 -3.74 14.93 2.88
CA VAL A 303 -2.31 14.98 2.56
C VAL A 303 -2.04 14.61 1.09
N TRP A 304 -2.85 13.73 0.52
CA TRP A 304 -2.70 13.33 -0.88
C TRP A 304 -2.98 14.46 -1.87
N GLU A 305 -3.80 15.44 -1.50
CA GLU A 305 -4.02 16.66 -2.31
C GLU A 305 -2.74 17.50 -2.47
N GLU A 306 -1.88 17.49 -1.44
CA GLU A 306 -0.62 18.23 -1.43
C GLU A 306 0.51 17.44 -2.11
N TYR A 307 0.26 16.19 -2.52
CA TYR A 307 1.29 15.31 -3.04
C TYR A 307 1.80 15.74 -4.42
N SER A 308 3.12 15.91 -4.51
CA SER A 308 3.84 16.13 -5.76
C SER A 308 4.93 15.08 -5.94
N GLU A 309 4.75 14.17 -6.91
CA GLU A 309 5.74 13.12 -7.23
C GLU A 309 7.12 13.72 -7.50
N ARG A 310 7.16 14.84 -8.25
CA ARG A 310 8.40 15.53 -8.61
C ARG A 310 9.14 16.04 -7.38
N ALA A 311 8.45 16.72 -6.46
CA ALA A 311 9.07 17.29 -5.26
C ALA A 311 9.67 16.21 -4.36
N VAL A 312 8.97 15.09 -4.16
CA VAL A 312 9.46 13.97 -3.36
C VAL A 312 10.65 13.30 -4.05
N LYS A 313 10.54 13.05 -5.37
CA LYS A 313 11.60 12.45 -6.16
C LYS A 313 12.89 13.28 -6.12
N GLU A 314 12.80 14.60 -6.31
CA GLU A 314 13.94 15.50 -6.24
C GLU A 314 14.60 15.47 -4.86
N ALA A 315 13.81 15.46 -3.78
CA ALA A 315 14.32 15.37 -2.42
C ALA A 315 15.08 14.05 -2.17
N ILE A 316 14.56 12.92 -2.64
CA ILE A 316 15.21 11.60 -2.54
C ILE A 316 16.49 11.57 -3.39
N SER A 317 16.44 12.05 -4.62
CA SER A 317 17.58 12.02 -5.54
C SER A 317 18.81 12.78 -5.01
N ARG A 318 18.60 13.85 -4.22
CA ARG A 318 19.70 14.65 -3.63
C ARG A 318 20.60 13.81 -2.73
N PHE A 319 20.06 12.94 -1.89
CA PHE A 319 20.90 12.12 -1.00
C PHE A 319 21.32 10.80 -1.65
N VAL A 320 20.52 10.24 -2.55
CA VAL A 320 20.91 9.03 -3.31
C VAL A 320 22.13 9.32 -4.18
N SER A 321 22.15 10.43 -4.91
CA SER A 321 23.29 10.83 -5.74
C SER A 321 24.55 11.15 -4.91
N ALA A 322 24.39 11.62 -3.68
CA ALA A 322 25.51 11.92 -2.79
C ALA A 322 26.09 10.69 -2.09
N GLY A 323 25.30 9.65 -1.88
CA GLY A 323 25.69 8.37 -1.23
C GLY A 323 26.24 7.32 -2.19
N GLY A 324 26.18 7.57 -3.49
CA GLY A 324 26.61 6.64 -4.55
C GLY A 324 28.14 6.64 -4.80
N LYS A 325 28.95 6.78 -3.72
CA LYS A 325 30.40 6.56 -3.77
C LYS A 325 30.77 5.42 -2.86
#